data_3174633f026e988c3c78b2acee8b4d80
#
_entry.id   3174633f026e988c3c78b2acee8b4d80
#
_cell.length_a   1.000
_cell.length_b   1.000
_cell.length_c   1.000
_cell.angle_alpha   90.00
_cell.angle_beta   90.00
_cell.angle_gamma   90.00
#
_symmetry.space_group_name_H-M   'P 1'
#
loop_
_entity.id
_entity.type
_entity.pdbx_description
1 polymer ?
#
loop_
_entity_poly.entity_id
_entity_poly.type
_entity_poly.pdbx_seq_one_letter_code
_entity_poly.pdbx_strand_id
1 'polypeptide(L)'
;MPSMRFPLLQTVNDPADLRRLPRAELKTLAHELRAFIIHSVAQTGGHLSSNLGTVELTVALHAVFNTPHDRLVWDVGHQTYPHKILTGRRERMGSLRQLGGLSGFPQRAESEYDTFGTAHSSTSISAALGMALAAQSKGEERRAVAIIGDGAMTAGMAFEALNNAGVADTNLLVILNDNDMSISPPVGALNRYLAQLMSGQFYAAAKNVGKTVLKNAPPLLELAKRLEQQAKGMVVPATLFEKFGFNYIGPIDGHDLDSLIPTLENIKGLKGPQFLHVVTKKGYGYKLAEADPVAYHGPSKFDPAIGLVKPSTAPKQTFTQVFGDWLCDM
;
A
#
# COMPACT_ATOMS: atom_id res chain seq x y z
N MET A 1 -28.87 7.68 14.40
CA MET A 1 -27.44 7.73 14.70
C MET A 1 -26.96 9.14 14.45
N PRO A 2 -26.16 9.78 15.29
CA PRO A 2 -25.58 11.08 14.96
C PRO A 2 -24.81 10.93 13.64
N SER A 3 -25.02 11.86 12.70
CA SER A 3 -24.30 11.85 11.42
C SER A 3 -22.80 11.87 11.70
N MET A 4 -22.09 10.80 11.33
CA MET A 4 -20.63 10.84 11.37
C MET A 4 -20.16 12.04 10.53
N ARG A 5 -19.47 12.97 11.18
CA ARG A 5 -18.92 14.13 10.50
C ARG A 5 -17.46 13.87 10.20
N PHE A 6 -17.07 14.04 8.95
CA PHE A 6 -15.69 13.94 8.47
C PHE A 6 -15.25 15.32 7.95
N PRO A 7 -15.12 16.32 8.83
CA PRO A 7 -15.01 17.72 8.42
C PRO A 7 -13.77 17.99 7.57
N LEU A 8 -12.63 17.35 7.90
CA LEU A 8 -11.42 17.55 7.15
C LEU A 8 -11.43 16.76 5.83
N LEU A 9 -11.90 15.50 5.85
CA LEU A 9 -12.02 14.70 4.63
C LEU A 9 -12.98 15.34 3.60
N GLN A 10 -14.01 16.04 4.06
CA GLN A 10 -14.94 16.75 3.18
C GLN A 10 -14.28 17.90 2.41
N THR A 11 -13.19 18.47 2.88
CA THR A 11 -12.44 19.53 2.19
C THR A 11 -11.49 19.00 1.13
N VAL A 12 -11.22 17.68 1.12
CA VAL A 12 -10.30 17.04 0.17
C VAL A 12 -11.10 16.39 -0.96
N ASN A 13 -11.15 17.03 -2.11
CA ASN A 13 -11.84 16.53 -3.31
C ASN A 13 -10.87 15.89 -4.30
N ASP A 14 -9.62 16.34 -4.30
CA ASP A 14 -8.55 15.79 -5.11
C ASP A 14 -7.19 15.82 -4.36
N PRO A 15 -6.14 15.18 -4.88
CA PRO A 15 -4.82 15.18 -4.26
C PRO A 15 -4.17 16.57 -4.16
N ALA A 16 -4.59 17.56 -4.95
CA ALA A 16 -4.06 18.92 -4.83
C ALA A 16 -4.58 19.59 -3.55
N ASP A 17 -5.83 19.34 -3.15
CA ASP A 17 -6.37 19.79 -1.88
C ASP A 17 -5.61 19.17 -0.70
N LEU A 18 -5.34 17.86 -0.77
CA LEU A 18 -4.57 17.16 0.25
C LEU A 18 -3.17 17.77 0.43
N ARG A 19 -2.48 18.09 -0.68
CA ARG A 19 -1.14 18.71 -0.63
C ARG A 19 -1.12 20.12 -0.04
N ARG A 20 -2.26 20.81 0.03
CA ARG A 20 -2.39 22.13 0.69
C ARG A 20 -2.57 22.03 2.19
N LEU A 21 -2.94 20.85 2.73
CA LEU A 21 -3.14 20.67 4.16
C LEU A 21 -1.82 20.79 4.93
N PRO A 22 -1.85 21.43 6.10
CA PRO A 22 -0.73 21.39 7.03
C PRO A 22 -0.38 19.94 7.38
N ARG A 23 0.91 19.64 7.48
CA ARG A 23 1.39 18.28 7.82
C ARG A 23 0.76 17.72 9.10
N ALA A 24 0.51 18.57 10.09
CA ALA A 24 -0.12 18.19 11.35
C ALA A 24 -1.56 17.66 11.17
N GLU A 25 -2.27 18.07 10.11
CA GLU A 25 -3.64 17.65 9.84
C GLU A 25 -3.72 16.29 9.11
N LEU A 26 -2.64 15.81 8.52
CA LEU A 26 -2.64 14.57 7.75
C LEU A 26 -2.96 13.33 8.61
N LYS A 27 -2.62 13.35 9.90
CA LYS A 27 -3.00 12.29 10.85
C LYS A 27 -4.51 12.28 11.10
N THR A 28 -5.11 13.45 11.24
CA THR A 28 -6.56 13.61 11.38
C THR A 28 -7.26 13.17 10.11
N LEU A 29 -6.75 13.55 8.93
CA LEU A 29 -7.27 13.09 7.64
C LEU A 29 -7.22 11.56 7.52
N ALA A 30 -6.13 10.92 7.89
CA ALA A 30 -6.01 9.46 7.87
C ALA A 30 -7.02 8.79 8.81
N HIS A 31 -7.25 9.38 9.98
CA HIS A 31 -8.27 8.89 10.93
C HIS A 31 -9.70 8.99 10.36
N GLU A 32 -10.06 10.14 9.81
CA GLU A 32 -11.38 10.36 9.18
C GLU A 32 -11.56 9.45 7.95
N LEU A 33 -10.54 9.31 7.12
CA LEU A 33 -10.55 8.45 5.94
C LEU A 33 -10.78 6.98 6.33
N ARG A 34 -10.11 6.50 7.37
CA ARG A 34 -10.30 5.14 7.92
C ARG A 34 -11.73 4.93 8.39
N ALA A 35 -12.26 5.85 9.18
CA ALA A 35 -13.63 5.76 9.70
C ALA A 35 -14.66 5.80 8.56
N PHE A 36 -14.42 6.61 7.53
CA PHE A 36 -15.26 6.68 6.33
C PHE A 36 -15.24 5.37 5.53
N ILE A 37 -14.07 4.73 5.38
CA ILE A 37 -13.93 3.42 4.72
C ILE A 37 -14.72 2.35 5.46
N ILE A 38 -14.58 2.28 6.79
CA ILE A 38 -15.32 1.31 7.62
C ILE A 38 -16.83 1.50 7.41
N HIS A 39 -17.29 2.74 7.50
CA HIS A 39 -18.71 3.07 7.30
C HIS A 39 -19.21 2.68 5.90
N SER A 40 -18.46 3.02 4.85
CA SER A 40 -18.84 2.74 3.47
C SER A 40 -18.88 1.24 3.18
N VAL A 41 -17.83 0.50 3.56
CA VAL A 41 -17.74 -0.94 3.31
C VAL A 41 -18.77 -1.70 4.15
N ALA A 42 -19.10 -1.24 5.35
CA ALA A 42 -20.18 -1.81 6.15
C ALA A 42 -21.54 -1.80 5.42
N GLN A 43 -21.78 -0.81 4.58
CA GLN A 43 -23.03 -0.67 3.81
C GLN A 43 -23.00 -1.41 2.47
N THR A 44 -21.85 -1.47 1.81
CA THR A 44 -21.73 -2.03 0.46
C THR A 44 -21.18 -3.45 0.43
N GLY A 45 -20.43 -3.85 1.47
CA GLY A 45 -19.48 -4.95 1.39
C GLY A 45 -18.23 -4.53 0.60
N GLY A 46 -17.21 -5.38 0.57
CA GLY A 46 -15.98 -5.12 -0.18
C GLY A 46 -14.73 -5.49 0.60
N HIS A 47 -13.56 -5.19 0.05
CA HIS A 47 -12.29 -5.43 0.76
C HIS A 47 -12.13 -4.42 1.90
N LEU A 48 -11.94 -4.89 3.13
CA LEU A 48 -11.82 -3.99 4.28
C LEU A 48 -10.42 -4.01 4.89
N SER A 49 -9.97 -5.16 5.39
CA SER A 49 -8.71 -5.23 6.17
C SER A 49 -7.50 -4.73 5.39
N SER A 50 -7.42 -5.01 4.09
CA SER A 50 -6.34 -4.53 3.23
C SER A 50 -6.37 -3.01 3.03
N ASN A 51 -7.57 -2.42 2.90
CA ASN A 51 -7.72 -0.97 2.76
C ASN A 51 -7.36 -0.22 4.05
N LEU A 52 -7.73 -0.76 5.20
CA LEU A 52 -7.37 -0.17 6.49
C LEU A 52 -5.86 -0.18 6.73
N GLY A 53 -5.15 -1.17 6.19
CA GLY A 53 -3.69 -1.25 6.25
C GLY A 53 -2.96 -0.23 5.39
N THR A 54 -3.61 0.35 4.37
CA THR A 54 -2.95 1.26 3.40
C THR A 54 -3.39 2.72 3.53
N VAL A 55 -4.13 3.09 4.57
CA VAL A 55 -4.65 4.45 4.73
C VAL A 55 -3.52 5.47 4.80
N GLU A 56 -2.59 5.33 5.73
CA GLU A 56 -1.47 6.25 5.92
C GLU A 56 -0.55 6.25 4.70
N LEU A 57 -0.25 5.08 4.14
CA LEU A 57 0.57 4.97 2.93
C LEU A 57 -0.08 5.74 1.77
N THR A 58 -1.39 5.63 1.58
CA THR A 58 -2.11 6.35 0.51
C THR A 58 -2.08 7.86 0.74
N VAL A 59 -2.30 8.32 1.97
CA VAL A 59 -2.20 9.75 2.33
C VAL A 59 -0.79 10.26 2.03
N ALA A 60 0.25 9.53 2.46
CA ALA A 60 1.64 9.92 2.24
C ALA A 60 2.00 9.97 0.74
N LEU A 61 1.54 9.00 -0.05
CA LEU A 61 1.77 8.97 -1.49
C LEU A 61 1.16 10.18 -2.19
N HIS A 62 -0.10 10.53 -1.88
CA HIS A 62 -0.75 11.70 -2.48
C HIS A 62 -0.26 13.04 -1.94
N ALA A 63 0.33 13.06 -0.73
CA ALA A 63 0.99 14.25 -0.20
C ALA A 63 2.32 14.56 -0.91
N VAL A 64 3.09 13.51 -1.26
CA VAL A 64 4.46 13.66 -1.80
C VAL A 64 4.49 13.68 -3.32
N PHE A 65 3.76 12.76 -3.98
CA PHE A 65 3.77 12.64 -5.44
C PHE A 65 2.72 13.52 -6.09
N ASN A 66 3.11 14.13 -7.22
CA ASN A 66 2.21 15.00 -8.00
C ASN A 66 1.31 14.17 -8.93
N THR A 67 0.37 13.43 -8.34
CA THR A 67 -0.62 12.66 -9.11
C THR A 67 -1.67 13.59 -9.75
N PRO A 68 -2.17 13.30 -10.98
CA PRO A 68 -1.91 12.10 -11.79
C PRO A 68 -0.66 12.17 -12.68
N HIS A 69 0.14 13.26 -12.64
CA HIS A 69 1.38 13.37 -13.42
C HIS A 69 2.34 12.24 -13.03
N ASP A 70 2.69 12.11 -11.74
CA ASP A 70 3.36 10.93 -11.21
C ASP A 70 2.37 9.75 -11.21
N ARG A 71 2.84 8.55 -11.55
CA ARG A 71 1.99 7.38 -11.78
C ARG A 71 2.04 6.43 -10.59
N LEU A 72 0.90 6.20 -9.94
CA LEU A 72 0.75 5.17 -8.92
C LEU A 72 0.15 3.92 -9.55
N VAL A 73 0.84 2.80 -9.46
CA VAL A 73 0.40 1.50 -9.98
C VAL A 73 0.24 0.54 -8.81
N TRP A 74 -1.01 0.27 -8.46
CA TRP A 74 -1.37 -0.60 -7.36
C TRP A 74 -1.41 -2.06 -7.81
N ASP A 75 -0.71 -2.94 -7.13
CA ASP A 75 -0.77 -4.37 -7.41
C ASP A 75 -2.08 -4.97 -6.90
N VAL A 76 -2.71 -5.85 -7.67
CA VAL A 76 -4.09 -6.32 -7.44
C VAL A 76 -5.10 -5.17 -7.42
N GLY A 77 -4.89 -4.18 -6.57
CA GLY A 77 -5.72 -2.99 -6.46
C GLY A 77 -6.91 -3.10 -5.51
N HIS A 78 -7.04 -4.20 -4.77
CA HIS A 78 -8.11 -4.40 -3.78
C HIS A 78 -7.97 -3.49 -2.55
N GLN A 79 -6.81 -2.87 -2.36
CA GLN A 79 -6.46 -1.96 -1.25
C GLN A 79 -6.56 -0.48 -1.62
N THR A 80 -7.32 -0.11 -2.68
CA THR A 80 -7.31 1.24 -3.26
C THR A 80 -8.53 2.10 -2.92
N TYR A 81 -9.34 1.72 -1.94
CA TYR A 81 -10.47 2.56 -1.53
C TYR A 81 -10.01 3.91 -0.97
N PRO A 82 -8.94 4.01 -0.14
CA PRO A 82 -8.36 5.30 0.24
C PRO A 82 -8.00 6.16 -0.98
N HIS A 83 -7.36 5.55 -1.99
CA HIS A 83 -7.02 6.21 -3.25
C HIS A 83 -8.26 6.73 -4.00
N LYS A 84 -9.31 5.92 -4.14
CA LYS A 84 -10.57 6.35 -4.78
C LYS A 84 -11.21 7.53 -4.06
N ILE A 85 -11.25 7.49 -2.73
CA ILE A 85 -11.84 8.56 -1.91
C ILE A 85 -11.08 9.87 -2.08
N LEU A 86 -9.74 9.83 -2.01
CA LEU A 86 -8.87 11.00 -2.12
C LEU A 86 -8.73 11.54 -3.56
N THR A 87 -9.26 10.82 -4.55
CA THR A 87 -9.23 11.18 -5.98
C THR A 87 -10.62 11.45 -6.55
N GLY A 88 -11.50 12.08 -5.77
CA GLY A 88 -12.76 12.63 -6.23
C GLY A 88 -13.94 11.66 -6.27
N ARG A 89 -13.78 10.43 -5.74
CA ARG A 89 -14.87 9.42 -5.78
C ARG A 89 -15.55 9.17 -4.45
N ARG A 90 -15.28 10.01 -3.43
CA ARG A 90 -15.86 9.90 -2.09
C ARG A 90 -17.37 9.76 -2.08
N GLU A 91 -18.07 10.64 -2.78
CA GLU A 91 -19.54 10.68 -2.82
C GLU A 91 -20.15 9.45 -3.53
N ARG A 92 -19.35 8.77 -4.35
CA ARG A 92 -19.79 7.58 -5.09
C ARG A 92 -19.52 6.27 -4.34
N MET A 93 -18.89 6.30 -3.15
CA MET A 93 -18.55 5.09 -2.40
C MET A 93 -19.76 4.23 -2.01
N GLY A 94 -20.96 4.82 -1.90
CA GLY A 94 -22.21 4.06 -1.72
C GLY A 94 -22.58 3.14 -2.88
N SER A 95 -21.98 3.35 -4.07
CA SER A 95 -22.17 2.50 -5.26
C SER A 95 -21.05 1.47 -5.47
N LEU A 96 -20.15 1.33 -4.50
CA LEU A 96 -18.99 0.43 -4.61
C LEU A 96 -19.44 -1.01 -4.89
N ARG A 97 -18.88 -1.62 -5.96
CA ARG A 97 -19.17 -2.99 -6.41
C ARG A 97 -20.65 -3.24 -6.80
N GLN A 98 -21.41 -2.19 -7.05
CA GLN A 98 -22.77 -2.28 -7.60
C GLN A 98 -22.74 -2.17 -9.13
N LEU A 99 -23.76 -2.70 -9.80
CA LEU A 99 -23.90 -2.57 -11.26
C LEU A 99 -23.95 -1.08 -11.65
N GLY A 100 -23.08 -0.66 -12.56
CA GLY A 100 -22.93 0.76 -12.97
C GLY A 100 -22.30 1.67 -11.92
N GLY A 101 -21.90 1.13 -10.76
CA GLY A 101 -21.22 1.84 -9.70
C GLY A 101 -19.70 1.79 -9.79
N LEU A 102 -19.04 2.12 -8.67
CA LEU A 102 -17.58 2.07 -8.57
C LEU A 102 -17.07 0.63 -8.58
N SER A 103 -16.02 0.38 -9.37
CA SER A 103 -15.26 -0.87 -9.32
C SER A 103 -14.56 -1.05 -7.98
N GLY A 104 -14.43 -2.28 -7.53
CA GLY A 104 -13.61 -2.64 -6.36
C GLY A 104 -12.10 -2.57 -6.58
N PHE A 105 -11.67 -2.27 -7.81
CA PHE A 105 -10.28 -2.18 -8.27
C PHE A 105 -10.06 -0.90 -9.05
N PRO A 106 -8.80 -0.43 -9.23
CA PRO A 106 -8.51 0.65 -10.16
C PRO A 106 -9.03 0.37 -11.56
N GLN A 107 -9.68 1.36 -12.14
CA GLN A 107 -10.25 1.28 -13.49
C GLN A 107 -10.04 2.61 -14.22
N ARG A 108 -9.28 2.59 -15.31
CA ARG A 108 -8.91 3.79 -16.10
C ARG A 108 -10.12 4.58 -16.62
N ALA A 109 -11.24 3.90 -16.87
CA ALA A 109 -12.46 4.54 -17.30
C ALA A 109 -13.17 5.33 -16.16
N GLU A 110 -12.83 5.09 -14.89
CA GLU A 110 -13.42 5.81 -13.75
C GLU A 110 -12.69 7.11 -13.43
N SER A 111 -11.37 7.16 -13.62
CA SER A 111 -10.55 8.27 -13.15
C SER A 111 -9.19 8.30 -13.85
N GLU A 112 -8.69 9.50 -14.14
CA GLU A 112 -7.32 9.72 -14.63
C GLU A 112 -6.23 9.34 -13.62
N TYR A 113 -6.59 9.25 -12.33
CA TYR A 113 -5.71 8.82 -11.25
C TYR A 113 -5.50 7.30 -11.24
N ASP A 114 -6.40 6.52 -11.86
CA ASP A 114 -6.25 5.08 -12.02
C ASP A 114 -5.37 4.80 -13.25
N THR A 115 -4.06 4.91 -13.09
CA THR A 115 -3.08 4.88 -14.19
C THR A 115 -2.98 3.53 -14.90
N PHE A 116 -3.37 2.45 -14.22
CA PHE A 116 -3.36 1.08 -14.73
C PHE A 116 -4.59 0.34 -14.23
N GLY A 117 -5.34 -0.26 -15.13
CA GLY A 117 -6.46 -1.15 -14.79
C GLY A 117 -5.92 -2.48 -14.27
N THR A 118 -6.36 -2.87 -13.08
CA THR A 118 -5.82 -4.07 -12.41
C THR A 118 -6.93 -4.88 -11.74
N ALA A 119 -6.63 -6.06 -11.34
CA ALA A 119 -7.31 -7.02 -10.46
C ALA A 119 -6.46 -8.28 -10.34
N HIS A 120 -5.52 -8.51 -11.27
CA HIS A 120 -4.56 -9.60 -11.23
C HIS A 120 -3.33 -9.19 -10.42
N SER A 121 -2.80 -10.12 -9.61
CA SER A 121 -1.59 -9.88 -8.81
C SER A 121 -0.32 -9.81 -9.65
N SER A 122 0.71 -9.18 -9.10
CA SER A 122 2.10 -9.25 -9.54
C SER A 122 2.42 -8.51 -10.84
N THR A 123 1.52 -7.65 -11.30
CA THR A 123 1.63 -6.90 -12.56
C THR A 123 2.20 -5.49 -12.40
N SER A 124 2.20 -4.95 -11.18
CA SER A 124 2.46 -3.53 -10.92
C SER A 124 3.88 -3.09 -11.30
N ILE A 125 4.88 -3.90 -10.98
CA ILE A 125 6.30 -3.54 -11.21
C ILE A 125 6.57 -3.43 -12.71
N SER A 126 6.14 -4.42 -13.52
CA SER A 126 6.29 -4.38 -14.98
C SER A 126 5.57 -3.18 -15.59
N ALA A 127 4.34 -2.90 -15.16
CA ALA A 127 3.56 -1.76 -15.66
C ALA A 127 4.23 -0.42 -15.30
N ALA A 128 4.67 -0.26 -14.04
CA ALA A 128 5.37 0.94 -13.59
C ALA A 128 6.72 1.13 -14.29
N LEU A 129 7.48 0.04 -14.51
CA LEU A 129 8.73 0.08 -15.28
C LEU A 129 8.49 0.57 -16.70
N GLY A 130 7.49 0.05 -17.40
CA GLY A 130 7.14 0.51 -18.74
C GLY A 130 6.77 2.01 -18.76
N MET A 131 6.05 2.49 -17.74
CA MET A 131 5.72 3.92 -17.61
C MET A 131 6.95 4.78 -17.32
N ALA A 132 7.90 4.30 -16.50
CA ALA A 132 9.15 5.00 -16.21
C ALA A 132 10.05 5.09 -17.44
N LEU A 133 10.20 4.00 -18.19
CA LEU A 133 10.95 3.95 -19.45
C LEU A 133 10.35 4.89 -20.51
N ALA A 134 9.02 4.90 -20.64
CA ALA A 134 8.33 5.79 -21.55
C ALA A 134 8.53 7.27 -21.19
N ALA A 135 8.49 7.61 -19.90
CA ALA A 135 8.76 8.96 -19.43
C ALA A 135 10.20 9.38 -19.73
N GLN A 136 11.17 8.51 -19.42
CA GLN A 136 12.59 8.74 -19.72
C GLN A 136 12.83 8.95 -21.22
N SER A 137 12.25 8.11 -22.07
CA SER A 137 12.37 8.22 -23.52
C SER A 137 11.81 9.53 -24.08
N LYS A 138 10.85 10.14 -23.37
CA LYS A 138 10.25 11.44 -23.72
C LYS A 138 10.93 12.63 -23.06
N GLY A 139 11.94 12.41 -22.20
CA GLY A 139 12.56 13.45 -21.40
C GLY A 139 11.63 14.05 -20.32
N GLU A 140 10.62 13.30 -19.88
CA GLU A 140 9.69 13.72 -18.82
C GLU A 140 10.26 13.40 -17.44
N GLU A 141 10.28 14.37 -16.53
CA GLU A 141 10.60 14.16 -15.12
C GLU A 141 9.38 13.60 -14.36
N ARG A 142 8.97 12.41 -14.73
CA ARG A 142 7.84 11.71 -14.12
C ARG A 142 8.34 10.54 -13.30
N ARG A 143 7.72 10.33 -12.15
CA ARG A 143 7.93 9.14 -11.33
C ARG A 143 6.85 8.09 -11.59
N ALA A 144 7.27 6.84 -11.65
CA ALA A 144 6.37 5.70 -11.60
C ALA A 144 6.59 4.95 -10.29
N VAL A 145 5.50 4.70 -9.57
CA VAL A 145 5.51 4.05 -8.26
C VAL A 145 4.68 2.79 -8.35
N ALA A 146 5.28 1.62 -8.15
CA ALA A 146 4.60 0.34 -8.00
C ALA A 146 4.37 0.05 -6.52
N ILE A 147 3.13 -0.20 -6.11
CA ILE A 147 2.80 -0.58 -4.74
C ILE A 147 2.35 -2.04 -4.76
N ILE A 148 3.16 -2.93 -4.21
CA ILE A 148 2.96 -4.38 -4.24
C ILE A 148 2.96 -4.98 -2.84
N GLY A 149 2.03 -5.91 -2.57
CA GLY A 149 2.00 -6.66 -1.32
C GLY A 149 3.01 -7.82 -1.30
N ASP A 150 3.40 -8.24 -0.10
CA ASP A 150 4.31 -9.38 0.15
C ASP A 150 3.85 -10.66 -0.54
N GLY A 151 2.55 -10.98 -0.50
CA GLY A 151 1.99 -12.15 -1.19
C GLY A 151 2.13 -12.05 -2.72
N ALA A 152 1.85 -10.89 -3.31
CA ALA A 152 1.98 -10.67 -4.76
C ALA A 152 3.44 -10.65 -5.23
N MET A 153 4.38 -10.29 -4.36
CA MET A 153 5.82 -10.30 -4.62
C MET A 153 6.36 -11.72 -4.82
N THR A 154 5.66 -12.77 -4.37
CA THR A 154 6.12 -14.17 -4.49
C THR A 154 6.03 -14.74 -5.90
N ALA A 155 5.31 -14.11 -6.82
CA ALA A 155 5.12 -14.61 -8.17
C ALA A 155 6.34 -14.38 -9.06
N GLY A 156 6.59 -15.32 -9.98
CA GLY A 156 7.71 -15.24 -10.93
C GLY A 156 7.72 -13.95 -11.76
N MET A 157 6.54 -13.48 -12.16
CA MET A 157 6.37 -12.22 -12.91
C MET A 157 6.91 -11.00 -12.14
N ALA A 158 6.77 -10.95 -10.81
CA ALA A 158 7.34 -9.88 -10.00
C ALA A 158 8.87 -9.94 -9.98
N PHE A 159 9.46 -11.14 -9.87
CA PHE A 159 10.91 -11.33 -9.91
C PHE A 159 11.50 -10.99 -11.28
N GLU A 160 10.84 -11.37 -12.37
CA GLU A 160 11.22 -11.01 -13.73
C GLU A 160 11.24 -9.48 -13.89
N ALA A 161 10.19 -8.81 -13.40
CA ALA A 161 10.12 -7.36 -13.42
C ALA A 161 11.23 -6.68 -12.62
N LEU A 162 11.54 -7.18 -11.41
CA LEU A 162 12.65 -6.70 -10.59
C LEU A 162 14.00 -6.87 -11.30
N ASN A 163 14.23 -8.04 -11.91
CA ASN A 163 15.45 -8.32 -12.66
C ASN A 163 15.66 -7.33 -13.80
N ASN A 164 14.61 -6.99 -14.54
CA ASN A 164 14.67 -6.00 -15.63
C ASN A 164 14.79 -4.56 -15.10
N ALA A 165 14.07 -4.23 -14.05
CA ALA A 165 14.06 -2.89 -13.46
C ALA A 165 15.40 -2.50 -12.83
N GLY A 166 16.12 -3.47 -12.24
CA GLY A 166 17.36 -3.23 -11.54
C GLY A 166 18.52 -2.78 -12.44
N VAL A 167 18.46 -3.08 -13.74
CA VAL A 167 19.45 -2.63 -14.73
C VAL A 167 18.99 -1.40 -15.51
N ALA A 168 17.73 -0.99 -15.32
CA ALA A 168 17.17 0.19 -15.95
C ALA A 168 17.42 1.43 -15.09
N ASP A 169 18.19 2.39 -15.59
CA ASP A 169 18.43 3.67 -14.90
C ASP A 169 17.19 4.58 -15.05
N THR A 170 16.09 4.20 -14.39
CA THR A 170 14.79 4.89 -14.49
C THR A 170 14.33 5.41 -13.14
N ASN A 171 13.44 6.39 -13.15
CA ASN A 171 12.80 6.95 -11.97
C ASN A 171 11.65 6.04 -11.46
N LEU A 172 11.95 4.75 -11.23
CA LEU A 172 11.03 3.77 -10.69
C LEU A 172 11.18 3.68 -9.17
N LEU A 173 10.06 3.72 -8.46
CA LEU A 173 9.98 3.35 -7.04
C LEU A 173 9.10 2.09 -6.90
N VAL A 174 9.64 1.05 -6.32
CA VAL A 174 8.87 -0.12 -5.87
C VAL A 174 8.64 0.00 -4.37
N ILE A 175 7.39 -0.04 -3.94
CA ILE A 175 7.02 -0.06 -2.52
C ILE A 175 6.47 -1.44 -2.20
N LEU A 176 7.22 -2.18 -1.39
CA LEU A 176 6.74 -3.42 -0.78
C LEU A 176 5.89 -3.06 0.44
N ASN A 177 4.59 -3.31 0.36
CA ASN A 177 3.66 -3.22 1.47
C ASN A 177 3.60 -4.59 2.18
N ASP A 178 4.49 -4.79 3.14
CA ASP A 178 4.63 -6.02 3.90
C ASP A 178 3.67 -5.99 5.11
N ASN A 179 2.72 -6.92 5.11
CA ASN A 179 1.77 -7.05 6.23
C ASN A 179 1.73 -8.48 6.78
N ASP A 180 2.75 -9.28 6.43
CA ASP A 180 2.92 -10.69 6.85
C ASP A 180 1.67 -11.54 6.58
N MET A 181 0.91 -11.18 5.52
CA MET A 181 -0.32 -11.90 5.15
C MET A 181 -0.63 -11.75 3.65
N SER A 182 -0.93 -12.88 3.02
CA SER A 182 -1.74 -12.91 1.80
C SER A 182 -3.24 -12.85 2.18
N ILE A 183 -4.12 -13.68 1.61
CA ILE A 183 -5.47 -13.91 2.17
C ILE A 183 -5.36 -14.77 3.43
N SER A 184 -4.47 -15.74 3.42
CA SER A 184 -4.05 -16.60 4.54
C SER A 184 -2.62 -16.27 4.98
N PRO A 185 -2.13 -16.86 6.09
CA PRO A 185 -0.73 -16.76 6.48
C PRO A 185 0.19 -17.10 5.30
N PRO A 186 1.27 -16.33 5.08
CA PRO A 186 2.10 -16.47 3.91
C PRO A 186 2.99 -17.72 4.02
N VAL A 187 3.37 -18.25 2.86
CA VAL A 187 4.23 -19.43 2.73
C VAL A 187 5.42 -19.14 1.82
N GLY A 188 6.46 -19.95 1.92
CA GLY A 188 7.60 -19.92 1.00
C GLY A 188 8.84 -19.21 1.53
N ALA A 189 9.92 -19.28 0.75
CA ALA A 189 11.24 -18.80 1.16
C ALA A 189 11.32 -17.27 1.24
N LEU A 190 10.64 -16.56 0.33
CA LEU A 190 10.63 -15.10 0.34
C LEU A 190 10.02 -14.55 1.63
N ASN A 191 8.91 -15.12 2.08
CA ASN A 191 8.29 -14.69 3.33
C ASN A 191 9.22 -14.90 4.52
N ARG A 192 9.90 -16.07 4.58
CA ARG A 192 10.91 -16.33 5.62
C ARG A 192 12.05 -15.31 5.57
N TYR A 193 12.47 -14.92 4.36
CA TYR A 193 13.50 -13.90 4.16
C TYR A 193 13.02 -12.52 4.65
N LEU A 194 11.79 -12.10 4.31
CA LEU A 194 11.22 -10.84 4.79
C LEU A 194 11.09 -10.83 6.31
N ALA A 195 10.61 -11.93 6.92
CA ALA A 195 10.55 -12.07 8.38
C ALA A 195 11.93 -11.95 9.04
N GLN A 196 13.00 -12.46 8.39
CA GLN A 196 14.38 -12.28 8.86
C GLN A 196 14.83 -10.81 8.80
N LEU A 197 14.48 -10.08 7.74
CA LEU A 197 14.74 -8.63 7.67
C LEU A 197 14.04 -7.86 8.78
N MET A 198 12.83 -8.30 9.18
CA MET A 198 12.04 -7.69 10.24
C MET A 198 12.53 -8.02 11.65
N SER A 199 12.99 -9.26 11.87
CA SER A 199 13.42 -9.76 13.19
C SER A 199 14.86 -9.37 13.57
N GLY A 200 15.66 -8.87 12.62
CA GLY A 200 17.07 -8.59 12.80
C GLY A 200 17.38 -7.22 13.40
N GLN A 201 18.67 -6.97 13.64
CA GLN A 201 19.22 -5.69 14.11
C GLN A 201 18.86 -4.51 13.16
N PHE A 202 18.49 -4.80 11.92
CA PHE A 202 18.03 -3.85 10.92
C PHE A 202 16.78 -3.09 11.35
N TYR A 203 15.75 -3.80 11.83
CA TYR A 203 14.51 -3.16 12.27
C TYR A 203 14.74 -2.31 13.52
N ALA A 204 15.54 -2.78 14.47
CA ALA A 204 15.89 -2.03 15.66
C ALA A 204 16.72 -0.77 15.33
N ALA A 205 17.66 -0.87 14.37
CA ALA A 205 18.45 0.26 13.90
C ALA A 205 17.60 1.27 13.14
N ALA A 206 16.73 0.83 12.21
CA ALA A 206 15.83 1.70 11.46
C ALA A 206 14.83 2.44 12.37
N LYS A 207 14.28 1.75 13.38
CA LYS A 207 13.37 2.34 14.37
C LYS A 207 14.05 3.41 15.25
N ASN A 208 15.32 3.18 15.59
CA ASN A 208 16.11 4.14 16.36
C ASN A 208 16.58 5.34 15.52
N VAL A 209 16.97 5.10 14.27
CA VAL A 209 17.35 6.17 13.32
C VAL A 209 16.16 7.06 13.01
N GLY A 210 14.96 6.51 12.78
CA GLY A 210 13.74 7.31 12.60
C GLY A 210 13.45 8.26 13.76
N LYS A 211 13.64 7.81 15.00
CA LYS A 211 13.44 8.66 16.19
C LYS A 211 14.52 9.73 16.39
N THR A 212 15.74 9.49 15.93
CA THR A 212 16.89 10.39 16.12
C THR A 212 16.99 11.43 14.99
N VAL A 213 16.66 11.05 13.76
CA VAL A 213 16.68 11.94 12.58
C VAL A 213 15.59 13.00 12.62
N LEU A 214 14.44 12.69 13.22
CA LEU A 214 13.33 13.65 13.40
C LEU A 214 13.63 14.78 14.38
N LYS A 215 14.65 14.65 15.22
CA LYS A 215 15.01 15.72 16.19
C LYS A 215 16.04 16.73 15.66
N ASN A 216 16.89 16.36 14.70
CA ASN A 216 17.93 17.25 14.17
C ASN A 216 18.23 16.87 12.72
N ALA A 217 17.51 17.44 11.76
CA ALA A 217 17.65 17.12 10.31
C ALA A 217 19.00 17.63 9.74
N PRO A 218 20.02 16.77 9.59
CA PRO A 218 21.13 17.04 8.69
C PRO A 218 20.76 16.58 7.27
N PRO A 219 21.40 17.17 6.22
CA PRO A 219 21.17 16.76 4.83
C PRO A 219 21.43 15.26 4.63
N LEU A 220 20.64 14.64 3.79
CA LEU A 220 20.62 13.20 3.51
C LEU A 220 22.03 12.59 3.21
N LEU A 221 22.94 13.39 2.66
CA LEU A 221 24.32 12.98 2.36
C LEU A 221 25.13 12.66 3.61
N GLU A 222 24.90 13.38 4.73
CA GLU A 222 25.56 13.09 6.02
C GLU A 222 24.94 11.88 6.71
N LEU A 223 23.63 11.67 6.55
CA LEU A 223 22.96 10.49 7.06
C LEU A 223 23.43 9.22 6.32
N ALA A 224 23.50 9.28 4.99
CA ALA A 224 24.07 8.20 4.17
C ALA A 224 25.54 7.92 4.54
N LYS A 225 26.37 8.94 4.76
CA LYS A 225 27.76 8.80 5.23
C LYS A 225 27.86 8.23 6.64
N ARG A 226 26.98 8.61 7.56
CA ARG A 226 26.96 8.07 8.93
C ARG A 226 26.48 6.62 8.95
N LEU A 227 25.46 6.28 8.14
CA LEU A 227 25.03 4.90 7.95
C LEU A 227 26.14 4.05 7.30
N GLU A 228 26.84 4.59 6.30
CA GLU A 228 28.00 3.95 5.68
C GLU A 228 29.17 3.78 6.65
N GLN A 229 29.43 4.75 7.52
CA GLN A 229 30.50 4.68 8.54
C GLN A 229 30.15 3.74 9.70
N GLN A 230 28.90 3.63 10.11
CA GLN A 230 28.45 2.63 11.08
C GLN A 230 28.39 1.23 10.48
N ALA A 231 28.05 1.10 9.20
CA ALA A 231 28.09 -0.17 8.47
C ALA A 231 29.50 -0.68 8.19
N LYS A 232 30.51 0.18 8.12
CA LYS A 232 31.93 -0.24 7.95
C LYS A 232 32.49 -1.06 9.11
N GLY A 233 31.81 -1.10 10.26
CA GLY A 233 32.11 -1.98 11.38
C GLY A 233 31.30 -3.27 11.43
N MET A 234 30.22 -3.38 10.65
CA MET A 234 29.36 -4.56 10.53
C MET A 234 29.17 -4.85 9.05
N VAL A 235 29.70 -5.98 8.57
CA VAL A 235 29.42 -6.47 7.22
C VAL A 235 27.95 -6.91 7.20
N VAL A 236 27.06 -5.99 6.84
CA VAL A 236 25.66 -6.30 6.63
C VAL A 236 25.54 -6.89 5.22
N PRO A 237 25.10 -8.15 5.08
CA PRO A 237 24.91 -8.72 3.75
C PRO A 237 23.89 -7.86 2.96
N ALA A 238 24.24 -7.52 1.71
CA ALA A 238 23.31 -6.84 0.82
C ALA A 238 22.01 -7.63 0.70
N THR A 239 20.88 -6.92 0.77
CA THR A 239 19.56 -7.54 0.60
C THR A 239 19.41 -8.14 -0.79
N LEU A 240 18.44 -9.04 -0.97
CA LEU A 240 18.08 -9.58 -2.28
C LEU A 240 17.78 -8.45 -3.28
N PHE A 241 17.13 -7.39 -2.84
CA PHE A 241 16.75 -6.25 -3.69
C PHE A 241 17.95 -5.43 -4.13
N GLU A 242 18.95 -5.25 -3.26
CA GLU A 242 20.23 -4.61 -3.64
C GLU A 242 21.01 -5.44 -4.64
N LYS A 243 20.94 -6.76 -4.55
CA LYS A 243 21.56 -7.67 -5.54
C LYS A 243 20.87 -7.58 -6.91
N PHE A 244 19.62 -7.21 -6.97
CA PHE A 244 18.94 -6.88 -8.21
C PHE A 244 19.28 -5.49 -8.75
N GLY A 245 20.00 -4.65 -8.01
CA GLY A 245 20.42 -3.30 -8.44
C GLY A 245 19.54 -2.17 -7.90
N PHE A 246 18.63 -2.44 -6.96
CA PHE A 246 17.83 -1.40 -6.31
C PHE A 246 18.57 -0.77 -5.14
N ASN A 247 18.34 0.52 -4.90
CA ASN A 247 18.63 1.13 -3.62
C ASN A 247 17.52 0.74 -2.63
N TYR A 248 17.85 -0.11 -1.67
CA TYR A 248 16.91 -0.62 -0.67
C TYR A 248 16.82 0.32 0.55
N ILE A 249 15.60 0.68 0.93
CA ILE A 249 15.28 1.55 2.06
C ILE A 249 14.22 0.86 2.93
N GLY A 250 14.46 0.78 4.21
CA GLY A 250 13.53 0.20 5.17
C GLY A 250 14.11 -0.98 5.96
N PRO A 251 13.26 -1.75 6.66
CA PRO A 251 11.80 -1.57 6.75
C PRO A 251 11.39 -0.36 7.60
N ILE A 252 10.29 0.31 7.24
CA ILE A 252 9.72 1.45 7.98
C ILE A 252 8.27 1.18 8.36
N ASP A 253 7.79 1.82 9.43
CA ASP A 253 6.40 1.72 9.88
C ASP A 253 5.47 2.44 8.90
N GLY A 254 4.59 1.69 8.24
CA GLY A 254 3.62 2.19 7.26
C GLY A 254 2.44 2.94 7.88
N HIS A 255 2.30 2.94 9.20
CA HIS A 255 1.27 3.67 9.93
C HIS A 255 1.79 4.97 10.55
N ASP A 256 3.11 5.24 10.43
CA ASP A 256 3.72 6.46 10.93
C ASP A 256 3.96 7.47 9.80
N LEU A 257 3.03 8.43 9.65
CA LEU A 257 3.14 9.51 8.66
C LEU A 257 4.36 10.41 8.89
N ASP A 258 4.84 10.53 10.13
CA ASP A 258 6.01 11.35 10.45
C ASP A 258 7.31 10.71 9.91
N SER A 259 7.33 9.39 9.74
CA SER A 259 8.42 8.65 9.10
C SER A 259 8.21 8.47 7.59
N LEU A 260 6.97 8.14 7.16
CA LEU A 260 6.65 7.87 5.76
C LEU A 260 6.88 9.07 4.85
N ILE A 261 6.34 10.23 5.21
CA ILE A 261 6.36 11.41 4.34
C ILE A 261 7.80 11.90 4.11
N PRO A 262 8.65 12.12 5.14
CA PRO A 262 10.04 12.51 4.91
C PRO A 262 10.82 11.47 4.10
N THR A 263 10.56 10.18 4.34
CA THR A 263 11.22 9.11 3.59
C THR A 263 10.86 9.18 2.10
N LEU A 264 9.59 9.34 1.77
CA LEU A 264 9.13 9.47 0.39
C LEU A 264 9.62 10.76 -0.28
N GLU A 265 9.65 11.89 0.44
CA GLU A 265 10.22 13.16 -0.03
C GLU A 265 11.71 12.98 -0.40
N ASN A 266 12.46 12.30 0.45
CA ASN A 266 13.87 12.01 0.20
C ASN A 266 14.06 11.09 -1.00
N ILE A 267 13.28 10.01 -1.09
CA ILE A 267 13.31 9.06 -2.21
C ILE A 267 12.97 9.77 -3.53
N LYS A 268 12.03 10.69 -3.50
CA LYS A 268 11.65 11.48 -4.68
C LYS A 268 12.83 12.28 -5.26
N GLY A 269 13.83 12.63 -4.45
CA GLY A 269 15.06 13.30 -4.90
C GLY A 269 16.14 12.36 -5.46
N LEU A 270 16.01 11.04 -5.27
CA LEU A 270 17.03 10.07 -5.70
C LEU A 270 16.84 9.69 -7.17
N LYS A 271 17.94 9.30 -7.82
CA LYS A 271 17.96 8.78 -9.20
C LYS A 271 18.08 7.26 -9.18
N GLY A 272 17.69 6.63 -10.28
CA GLY A 272 17.74 5.19 -10.46
C GLY A 272 16.60 4.45 -9.72
N PRO A 273 16.58 3.12 -9.82
CA PRO A 273 15.51 2.31 -9.22
C PRO A 273 15.61 2.26 -7.70
N GLN A 274 14.52 2.61 -7.03
CA GLN A 274 14.41 2.62 -5.57
C GLN A 274 13.47 1.52 -5.09
N PHE A 275 13.78 0.91 -3.95
CA PHE A 275 12.94 -0.10 -3.31
C PHE A 275 12.68 0.30 -1.85
N LEU A 276 11.43 0.62 -1.53
CA LEU A 276 11.00 0.99 -0.18
C LEU A 276 10.22 -0.18 0.45
N HIS A 277 10.70 -0.67 1.57
CA HIS A 277 10.02 -1.69 2.37
C HIS A 277 9.22 -1.02 3.49
N VAL A 278 7.89 -1.14 3.40
CA VAL A 278 6.94 -0.56 4.35
C VAL A 278 6.21 -1.69 5.06
N VAL A 279 6.19 -1.64 6.39
CA VAL A 279 5.48 -2.62 7.22
C VAL A 279 4.14 -2.06 7.64
N THR A 280 3.08 -2.80 7.36
CA THR A 280 1.70 -2.40 7.72
C THR A 280 0.99 -3.53 8.44
N LYS A 281 -0.21 -3.23 8.94
CA LYS A 281 -1.08 -4.22 9.59
C LYS A 281 -2.45 -4.21 8.92
N LYS A 282 -2.91 -5.37 8.47
CA LYS A 282 -4.28 -5.53 7.96
C LYS A 282 -5.30 -5.23 9.06
N GLY A 283 -6.34 -4.49 8.69
CA GLY A 283 -7.38 -4.12 9.64
C GLY A 283 -7.02 -2.99 10.60
N TYR A 284 -5.84 -2.36 10.44
CA TYR A 284 -5.33 -1.35 11.36
C TYR A 284 -6.34 -0.26 11.72
N GLY A 285 -6.50 -0.01 13.03
CA GLY A 285 -7.42 0.97 13.60
C GLY A 285 -8.89 0.52 13.70
N TYR A 286 -9.19 -0.75 13.34
CA TYR A 286 -10.49 -1.37 13.59
C TYR A 286 -10.31 -2.71 14.30
N LYS A 287 -10.52 -2.74 15.60
CA LYS A 287 -10.17 -3.88 16.49
C LYS A 287 -10.72 -5.23 16.00
N LEU A 288 -11.92 -5.25 15.45
CA LEU A 288 -12.54 -6.49 14.96
C LEU A 288 -11.82 -7.02 13.71
N ALA A 289 -11.41 -6.13 12.80
CA ALA A 289 -10.63 -6.52 11.62
C ALA A 289 -9.16 -6.84 11.94
N GLU A 290 -8.60 -6.22 12.99
CA GLU A 290 -7.26 -6.58 13.49
C GLU A 290 -7.23 -7.96 14.14
N ALA A 291 -8.33 -8.35 14.81
CA ALA A 291 -8.46 -9.64 15.47
C ALA A 291 -8.68 -10.80 14.48
N ASP A 292 -9.39 -10.55 13.39
CA ASP A 292 -9.64 -11.54 12.33
C ASP A 292 -9.53 -10.89 10.94
N PRO A 293 -8.31 -10.60 10.46
CA PRO A 293 -8.11 -9.95 9.16
C PRO A 293 -8.54 -10.81 7.99
N VAL A 294 -8.68 -12.13 8.16
CA VAL A 294 -9.14 -13.06 7.13
C VAL A 294 -10.65 -12.91 6.91
N ALA A 295 -11.44 -12.95 7.97
CA ALA A 295 -12.89 -12.74 7.87
C ALA A 295 -13.21 -11.33 7.33
N TYR A 296 -12.42 -10.33 7.73
CA TYR A 296 -12.56 -8.95 7.27
C TYR A 296 -11.78 -8.65 5.97
N HIS A 297 -11.23 -9.66 5.29
CA HIS A 297 -10.61 -9.44 3.99
C HIS A 297 -11.63 -8.95 2.95
N GLY A 298 -12.77 -9.63 2.87
CA GLY A 298 -13.86 -9.29 1.94
C GLY A 298 -15.24 -9.47 2.57
N PRO A 299 -15.57 -8.72 3.64
CA PRO A 299 -16.84 -8.87 4.32
C PRO A 299 -18.03 -8.50 3.43
N SER A 300 -19.18 -9.14 3.67
CA SER A 300 -20.50 -8.66 3.27
C SER A 300 -20.88 -7.44 4.12
N LYS A 301 -22.11 -6.94 3.96
CA LYS A 301 -22.64 -5.86 4.80
C LYS A 301 -22.65 -6.26 6.27
N PHE A 302 -22.29 -5.35 7.16
CA PHE A 302 -22.21 -5.59 8.60
C PHE A 302 -22.46 -4.29 9.39
N ASP A 303 -22.72 -4.42 10.69
CA ASP A 303 -22.76 -3.27 11.60
C ASP A 303 -21.35 -3.02 12.16
N PRO A 304 -20.75 -1.83 11.96
CA PRO A 304 -19.41 -1.53 12.47
C PRO A 304 -19.28 -1.64 14.00
N ALA A 305 -20.36 -1.50 14.76
CA ALA A 305 -20.32 -1.59 16.21
C ALA A 305 -20.32 -3.06 16.71
N ILE A 306 -20.93 -3.95 15.93
CA ILE A 306 -21.12 -5.36 16.31
C ILE A 306 -20.11 -6.25 15.56
N GLY A 307 -19.80 -5.90 14.31
CA GLY A 307 -18.96 -6.69 13.42
C GLY A 307 -19.75 -7.71 12.59
N LEU A 308 -19.03 -8.72 12.09
CA LEU A 308 -19.61 -9.80 11.30
C LEU A 308 -20.39 -10.76 12.21
N VAL A 309 -21.69 -10.89 11.96
CA VAL A 309 -22.57 -11.82 12.68
C VAL A 309 -22.68 -13.11 11.87
N LYS A 310 -22.41 -14.25 12.51
CA LYS A 310 -22.66 -15.55 11.88
C LYS A 310 -24.18 -15.74 11.70
N PRO A 311 -24.65 -16.20 10.51
CA PRO A 311 -26.06 -16.50 10.32
C PRO A 311 -26.57 -17.48 11.39
N SER A 312 -27.72 -17.21 11.94
CA SER A 312 -28.38 -18.08 12.95
C SER A 312 -28.90 -19.40 12.34
N THR A 313 -29.07 -19.44 11.02
CA THR A 313 -29.47 -20.64 10.27
C THR A 313 -28.30 -21.10 9.41
N ALA A 314 -28.14 -22.43 9.29
CA ALA A 314 -27.15 -22.98 8.36
C ALA A 314 -27.40 -22.42 6.95
N PRO A 315 -26.42 -21.80 6.30
CA PRO A 315 -26.59 -21.31 4.94
C PRO A 315 -26.90 -22.49 4.01
N LYS A 316 -27.72 -22.23 2.98
CA LYS A 316 -27.88 -23.19 1.89
C LYS A 316 -26.52 -23.43 1.25
N GLN A 317 -26.26 -24.68 0.85
CA GLN A 317 -25.03 -25.03 0.14
C GLN A 317 -24.83 -24.11 -1.07
N THR A 318 -23.65 -23.51 -1.14
CA THR A 318 -23.29 -22.63 -2.27
C THR A 318 -22.86 -23.45 -3.49
N PHE A 319 -22.92 -22.87 -4.69
CA PHE A 319 -22.38 -23.52 -5.90
C PHE A 319 -20.90 -23.89 -5.74
N THR A 320 -20.11 -23.06 -5.06
CA THR A 320 -18.70 -23.35 -4.77
C THR A 320 -18.53 -24.58 -3.90
N GLN A 321 -19.39 -24.76 -2.88
CA GLN A 321 -19.36 -25.96 -2.05
C GLN A 321 -19.77 -27.20 -2.84
N VAL A 322 -20.87 -27.12 -3.59
CA VAL A 322 -21.32 -28.24 -4.48
C VAL A 322 -20.21 -28.66 -5.43
N PHE A 323 -19.53 -27.69 -6.07
CA PHE A 323 -18.44 -27.97 -6.99
C PHE A 323 -17.21 -28.55 -6.28
N GLY A 324 -16.88 -28.02 -5.10
CA GLY A 324 -15.78 -28.53 -4.27
C GLY A 324 -16.02 -29.95 -3.81
N ASP A 325 -17.23 -30.26 -3.32
CA ASP A 325 -17.62 -31.60 -2.91
C ASP A 325 -17.55 -32.58 -4.09
N TRP A 326 -18.09 -32.17 -5.24
CA TRP A 326 -18.01 -32.97 -6.46
C TRP A 326 -16.56 -33.26 -6.89
N LEU A 327 -15.64 -32.30 -6.79
CA LEU A 327 -14.22 -32.53 -7.09
C LEU A 327 -13.57 -33.52 -6.10
N CYS A 328 -13.99 -33.51 -4.83
CA CYS A 328 -13.47 -34.43 -3.83
C CYS A 328 -14.00 -35.86 -4.00
N ASP A 329 -15.20 -36.00 -4.58
CA ASP A 329 -15.86 -37.30 -4.82
C ASP A 329 -15.33 -38.01 -6.09
N MET A 330 -14.65 -37.28 -7.00
CA MET A 330 -14.03 -37.83 -8.20
C MET A 330 -12.65 -38.45 -7.94
#